data_c840ae37b6a3d7429b72854318ac946e
#
_entry.id   c840ae37b6a3d7429b72854318ac946e
#
_cell.length_a   1.000
_cell.length_b   1.000
_cell.length_c   1.000
_cell.angle_alpha   90.00
_cell.angle_beta   90.00
_cell.angle_gamma   90.00
#
_symmetry.space_group_name_H-M   'P 1'
#
loop_
_entity.id
_entity.type
_entity.pdbx_description
1 polymer ?
#
loop_
_entity_poly.entity_id
_entity_poly.type
_entity_poly.pdbx_seq_one_letter_code
_entity_poly.pdbx_strand_id
1 'polypeptide(L)'
;MAESKLKTAAKMTAETAAEPAATPKLLSGGNPQIVKGHGDAPVQAYIAAMPGWKSEIGRRLDVIITDTVPGVSKAVKWNSPFYGIEGQGWFLGIHCFTKYVKVAFFRGALLDPPPPGASRQKDVRYLDIREDDDIDEAQFTAWVEQASRLLGDWM
;
A
#
# COMPACT_ATOMS: atom_id res chain seq x y z
N MET A 1 20.17 26.50 -16.67
CA MET A 1 20.03 25.58 -15.97
C MET A 1 19.98 25.12 -15.64
N ALA A 2 19.88 25.65 -15.98
CA ALA A 2 19.65 24.61 -15.14
C ALA A 2 19.75 24.12 -14.90
N GLU A 3 19.77 24.45 -15.07
CA GLU A 3 19.71 23.53 -14.38
C GLU A 3 19.70 23.14 -13.76
N SER A 4 19.91 24.14 -14.33
CA SER A 4 19.91 23.37 -13.51
C SER A 4 19.76 23.19 -13.09
N LYS A 5 19.60 23.72 -13.15
CA LYS A 5 19.42 23.14 -12.37
C LYS A 5 18.92 22.71 -11.89
N LEU A 6 19.09 23.61 -12.36
CA LEU A 6 18.66 22.80 -11.68
C LEU A 6 18.68 22.25 -11.38
N LYS A 7 18.48 22.71 -11.46
CA LYS A 7 18.53 21.89 -10.88
C LYS A 7 18.46 21.41 -10.14
N THR A 8 18.68 22.17 -10.39
CA THR A 8 18.66 21.30 -9.49
C THR A 8 18.39 20.93 -8.84
N ALA A 9 17.87 21.49 -8.94
CA ALA A 9 17.63 20.75 -8.04
C ALA A 9 17.46 20.29 -7.58
N ALA A 10 17.33 20.76 -7.88
CA ALA A 10 17.21 19.90 -7.21
C ALA A 10 17.25 19.43 -6.73
N LYS A 11 17.14 19.57 -6.82
CA LYS A 11 17.30 18.76 -6.17
C LYS A 11 17.05 18.47 -5.43
N MET A 12 16.99 18.96 -5.60
CA MET A 12 16.91 18.24 -4.84
C MET A 12 16.68 17.89 -4.23
N THR A 13 16.42 18.46 -4.44
CA THR A 13 16.31 17.71 -3.77
C THR A 13 16.28 17.14 -3.48
N ALA A 14 16.25 17.45 -3.88
CA ALA A 14 16.28 16.53 -3.43
C ALA A 14 16.29 16.10 -3.26
N GLU A 15 16.27 16.20 -3.52
CA GLU A 15 16.31 15.40 -3.21
C GLU A 15 16.32 14.88 -3.04
N THR A 16 16.38 15.27 -3.22
CA THR A 16 16.49 14.46 -3.06
C THR A 16 16.44 13.97 -3.32
N ALA A 17 16.53 14.17 -3.65
CA ALA A 17 16.54 13.44 -3.95
C ALA A 17 16.69 13.08 -4.50
N ALA A 18 16.78 13.01 -4.70
CA ALA A 18 16.96 12.61 -5.21
C ALA A 18 17.19 12.18 -6.02
N GLU A 19 17.86 12.13 -6.10
CA GLU A 19 18.24 11.57 -7.12
C GLU A 19 17.59 10.85 -7.71
N PRO A 20 17.46 11.05 -8.83
CA PRO A 20 16.36 10.23 -9.07
C PRO A 20 16.66 8.92 -8.48
N ALA A 21 15.80 8.57 -7.61
CA ALA A 21 15.92 7.29 -7.02
C ALA A 21 16.06 6.29 -8.15
N ALA A 22 17.07 5.47 -8.07
CA ALA A 22 17.15 4.31 -8.92
C ALA A 22 15.85 3.54 -8.81
N THR A 23 15.41 2.91 -9.90
CA THR A 23 14.25 2.03 -9.87
C THR A 23 14.47 0.98 -8.79
N PRO A 24 13.54 0.81 -7.86
CA PRO A 24 13.69 -0.18 -6.80
C PRO A 24 13.88 -1.58 -7.37
N LYS A 25 14.72 -2.35 -6.70
CA LYS A 25 14.89 -3.76 -7.02
C LYS A 25 13.59 -4.50 -6.75
N LEU A 26 13.23 -5.43 -7.63
CA LEU A 26 12.09 -6.30 -7.41
C LEU A 26 12.53 -7.57 -6.72
N LEU A 27 11.84 -7.91 -5.65
CA LEU A 27 12.07 -9.13 -4.89
C LEU A 27 11.24 -10.27 -5.48
N SER A 28 11.21 -11.41 -4.80
CA SER A 28 10.43 -12.56 -5.21
C SER A 28 8.97 -12.16 -5.44
N GLY A 29 8.38 -12.61 -6.56
CA GLY A 29 7.01 -12.27 -6.93
C GLY A 29 6.86 -10.88 -7.53
N GLY A 30 7.95 -10.17 -7.80
CA GLY A 30 7.91 -8.81 -8.32
C GLY A 30 7.64 -7.77 -7.26
N ASN A 31 7.84 -8.11 -6.00
CA ASN A 31 7.60 -7.18 -4.90
C ASN A 31 8.71 -6.12 -4.83
N PRO A 32 8.37 -4.82 -4.90
CA PRO A 32 9.41 -3.78 -4.82
C PRO A 32 10.12 -3.76 -3.48
N GLN A 33 11.44 -3.61 -3.51
CA GLN A 33 12.23 -3.42 -2.30
C GLN A 33 12.28 -1.92 -1.99
N ILE A 34 11.59 -1.51 -0.95
CA ILE A 34 11.51 -0.11 -0.54
C ILE A 34 12.03 0.01 0.89
N VAL A 35 12.90 0.99 1.10
CA VAL A 35 13.42 1.27 2.44
C VAL A 35 12.25 1.62 3.37
N LYS A 36 12.28 1.06 4.58
CA LYS A 36 11.28 1.35 5.61
C LYS A 36 11.14 2.86 5.80
N GLY A 37 9.92 3.34 5.82
CA GLY A 37 9.65 4.76 5.99
C GLY A 37 8.19 5.04 6.29
N HIS A 38 7.96 6.17 6.93
CA HIS A 38 6.62 6.63 7.26
C HIS A 38 6.15 7.67 6.25
N GLY A 39 4.84 7.78 6.10
CA GLY A 39 4.20 8.78 5.26
C GLY A 39 3.85 8.27 3.88
N ASP A 40 3.32 9.16 3.07
CA ASP A 40 2.83 8.83 1.74
C ASP A 40 3.95 8.53 0.74
N ALA A 41 5.08 9.22 0.84
CA ALA A 41 6.14 9.12 -0.18
C ALA A 41 6.64 7.70 -0.38
N PRO A 42 7.01 6.92 0.67
CA PRO A 42 7.46 5.55 0.44
C PRO A 42 6.36 4.65 -0.11
N VAL A 43 5.10 4.90 0.25
CA VAL A 43 3.99 4.13 -0.31
C VAL A 43 3.84 4.42 -1.80
N GLN A 44 3.94 5.68 -2.22
CA GLN A 44 3.86 6.02 -3.64
C GLN A 44 5.06 5.43 -4.42
N ALA A 45 6.23 5.42 -3.80
CA ALA A 45 7.39 4.78 -4.44
C ALA A 45 7.17 3.29 -4.66
N TYR A 46 6.59 2.62 -3.68
CA TYR A 46 6.24 1.20 -3.82
C TYR A 46 5.25 0.98 -4.96
N ILE A 47 4.17 1.75 -4.96
CA ILE A 47 3.10 1.62 -5.97
C ILE A 47 3.66 1.86 -7.36
N ALA A 48 4.49 2.89 -7.52
CA ALA A 48 5.08 3.20 -8.82
C ALA A 48 6.00 2.08 -9.31
N ALA A 49 6.62 1.34 -8.40
CA ALA A 49 7.54 0.26 -8.75
C ALA A 49 6.86 -1.09 -8.94
N MET A 50 5.56 -1.21 -8.61
CA MET A 50 4.83 -2.45 -8.84
C MET A 50 4.81 -2.76 -10.34
N PRO A 51 5.15 -3.99 -10.76
CA PRO A 51 5.29 -4.27 -12.19
C PRO A 51 3.95 -4.38 -12.91
N GLY A 52 3.89 -3.74 -14.09
CA GLY A 52 2.77 -3.90 -15.01
C GLY A 52 1.44 -3.45 -14.43
N TRP A 53 0.43 -4.28 -14.65
CA TRP A 53 -0.95 -4.00 -14.24
C TRP A 53 -1.09 -3.81 -12.73
N LYS A 54 -0.16 -4.36 -11.95
CA LYS A 54 -0.24 -4.29 -10.49
C LYS A 54 -0.10 -2.86 -9.98
N SER A 55 0.69 -2.03 -10.67
CA SER A 55 0.83 -0.63 -10.29
C SER A 55 -0.50 0.11 -10.35
N GLU A 56 -1.30 -0.15 -11.38
CA GLU A 56 -2.62 0.48 -11.49
C GLU A 56 -3.55 0.01 -10.37
N ILE A 57 -3.51 -1.28 -10.03
CA ILE A 57 -4.27 -1.79 -8.89
C ILE A 57 -3.86 -1.06 -7.62
N GLY A 58 -2.55 -0.95 -7.37
CA GLY A 58 -2.05 -0.25 -6.19
C GLY A 58 -2.56 1.18 -6.12
N ARG A 59 -2.54 1.91 -7.24
CA ARG A 59 -3.04 3.28 -7.28
C ARG A 59 -4.52 3.36 -6.93
N ARG A 60 -5.33 2.46 -7.49
CA ARG A 60 -6.77 2.45 -7.22
C ARG A 60 -7.07 2.17 -5.76
N LEU A 61 -6.38 1.18 -5.18
CA LEU A 61 -6.56 0.85 -3.77
C LEU A 61 -6.17 2.02 -2.88
N ASP A 62 -5.03 2.65 -3.18
CA ASP A 62 -4.55 3.79 -2.40
C ASP A 62 -5.54 4.96 -2.42
N VAL A 63 -6.09 5.26 -3.59
CA VAL A 63 -7.08 6.34 -3.72
C VAL A 63 -8.32 6.03 -2.89
N ILE A 64 -8.83 4.80 -2.97
CA ILE A 64 -10.03 4.42 -2.21
C ILE A 64 -9.75 4.53 -0.71
N ILE A 65 -8.60 4.03 -0.26
CA ILE A 65 -8.27 4.06 1.16
C ILE A 65 -8.12 5.51 1.65
N THR A 66 -7.41 6.33 0.88
CA THR A 66 -7.17 7.71 1.26
C THR A 66 -8.47 8.52 1.29
N ASP A 67 -9.35 8.29 0.32
CA ASP A 67 -10.63 9.00 0.26
C ASP A 67 -11.59 8.53 1.36
N THR A 68 -11.56 7.25 1.71
CA THR A 68 -12.45 6.68 2.71
C THR A 68 -12.04 7.07 4.12
N VAL A 69 -10.72 7.19 4.36
CA VAL A 69 -10.17 7.47 5.69
C VAL A 69 -9.29 8.72 5.58
N PRO A 70 -9.88 9.93 5.61
CA PRO A 70 -9.09 11.16 5.61
C PRO A 70 -8.10 11.16 6.77
N GLY A 71 -6.84 11.52 6.48
CA GLY A 71 -5.80 11.50 7.50
C GLY A 71 -5.24 10.11 7.80
N VAL A 72 -5.53 9.12 6.95
CA VAL A 72 -5.00 7.77 7.14
C VAL A 72 -3.47 7.81 7.27
N SER A 73 -2.95 7.07 8.25
CA SER A 73 -1.50 6.90 8.42
C SER A 73 -1.00 5.88 7.42
N LYS A 74 0.17 6.16 6.83
CA LYS A 74 0.77 5.27 5.85
C LYS A 74 2.23 5.02 6.20
N ALA A 75 2.72 3.84 5.85
CA ALA A 75 4.14 3.51 6.00
C ALA A 75 4.49 2.34 5.08
N VAL A 76 5.77 2.19 4.80
CA VAL A 76 6.30 0.95 4.21
C VAL A 76 7.15 0.28 5.26
N LYS A 77 6.86 -0.99 5.54
CA LYS A 77 7.61 -1.87 6.43
C LYS A 77 7.69 -3.23 5.77
N TRP A 78 8.84 -3.90 5.89
CA TRP A 78 9.04 -5.21 5.29
C TRP A 78 8.61 -5.26 3.82
N ASN A 79 8.97 -4.20 3.09
CA ASN A 79 8.67 -4.06 1.65
C ASN A 79 7.18 -4.21 1.34
N SER A 80 6.34 -3.62 2.17
CA SER A 80 4.89 -3.63 1.99
C SER A 80 4.30 -2.32 2.49
N PRO A 81 3.35 -1.73 1.75
CA PRO A 81 2.59 -0.59 2.27
C PRO A 81 1.64 -1.00 3.38
N PHE A 82 1.58 -0.19 4.42
CA PHE A 82 0.63 -0.34 5.51
C PHE A 82 -0.20 0.92 5.66
N TYR A 83 -1.46 0.71 6.02
CA TYR A 83 -2.42 1.79 6.26
C TYR A 83 -3.01 1.62 7.66
N GLY A 84 -3.11 2.71 8.38
CA GLY A 84 -3.58 2.65 9.75
C GLY A 84 -4.13 3.97 10.26
N ILE A 85 -4.49 3.96 11.53
CA ILE A 85 -4.97 5.14 12.24
C ILE A 85 -3.97 5.42 13.36
N GLU A 86 -3.53 6.66 13.44
CA GLU A 86 -2.59 7.03 14.50
C GLU A 86 -3.22 6.72 15.85
N GLY A 87 -2.47 6.02 16.69
CA GLY A 87 -2.96 5.60 18.00
C GLY A 87 -3.80 4.34 18.01
N GLN A 88 -4.13 3.78 16.84
CA GLN A 88 -4.95 2.56 16.75
C GLN A 88 -4.24 1.40 16.03
N GLY A 89 -3.08 1.65 15.44
CA GLY A 89 -2.33 0.63 14.72
C GLY A 89 -2.73 0.49 13.25
N TRP A 90 -2.22 -0.56 12.62
CA TRP A 90 -2.39 -0.79 11.19
C TRP A 90 -3.61 -1.68 10.95
N PHE A 91 -4.45 -1.30 9.98
CA PHE A 91 -5.64 -2.11 9.67
C PHE A 91 -5.52 -2.84 8.34
N LEU A 92 -4.61 -2.41 7.46
CA LEU A 92 -4.51 -2.97 6.12
C LEU A 92 -3.07 -2.94 5.64
N GLY A 93 -2.68 -3.99 4.90
CA GLY A 93 -1.39 -4.03 4.21
C GLY A 93 -1.55 -4.54 2.79
N ILE A 94 -0.62 -4.17 1.91
CA ILE A 94 -0.62 -4.58 0.51
C ILE A 94 0.70 -5.26 0.22
N HIS A 95 0.66 -6.38 -0.53
CA HIS A 95 1.89 -7.07 -0.94
C HIS A 95 1.76 -7.56 -2.37
N CYS A 96 2.83 -7.38 -3.14
CA CYS A 96 2.84 -7.73 -4.56
C CYS A 96 3.37 -9.16 -4.73
N PHE A 97 2.57 -10.01 -5.35
CA PHE A 97 2.98 -11.37 -5.75
C PHE A 97 3.02 -11.47 -7.26
N THR A 98 3.52 -12.60 -7.77
CA THR A 98 3.72 -12.77 -9.22
C THR A 98 2.43 -12.58 -10.00
N LYS A 99 1.33 -13.19 -9.56
CA LYS A 99 0.09 -13.23 -10.33
C LYS A 99 -1.06 -12.49 -9.68
N TYR A 100 -0.81 -11.82 -8.57
CA TYR A 100 -1.88 -11.11 -7.87
C TYR A 100 -1.30 -10.10 -6.89
N VAL A 101 -2.14 -9.17 -6.50
CA VAL A 101 -1.87 -8.23 -5.41
C VAL A 101 -2.68 -8.71 -4.21
N LYS A 102 -2.01 -8.93 -3.10
CA LYS A 102 -2.68 -9.37 -1.87
C LYS A 102 -2.97 -8.17 -0.99
N VAL A 103 -4.21 -8.04 -0.58
CA VAL A 103 -4.60 -7.08 0.45
C VAL A 103 -4.86 -7.86 1.73
N ALA A 104 -4.18 -7.48 2.81
CA ALA A 104 -4.38 -8.10 4.11
C ALA A 104 -5.19 -7.15 4.98
N PHE A 105 -6.31 -7.62 5.50
CA PHE A 105 -7.07 -6.90 6.52
C PHE A 105 -6.75 -7.57 7.86
N PHE A 106 -6.08 -6.84 8.74
CA PHE A 106 -5.53 -7.45 9.96
C PHE A 106 -6.61 -7.86 10.95
N ARG A 107 -7.80 -7.29 10.86
CA ARG A 107 -8.98 -7.71 11.61
C ARG A 107 -10.09 -8.14 10.65
N GLY A 108 -9.69 -8.75 9.52
CA GLY A 108 -10.63 -9.13 8.46
C GLY A 108 -11.76 -10.04 8.91
N ALA A 109 -11.51 -10.91 9.89
CA ALA A 109 -12.54 -11.80 10.39
C ALA A 109 -13.71 -11.04 11.05
N LEU A 110 -13.49 -9.79 11.45
CA LEU A 110 -14.50 -8.96 12.10
C LEU A 110 -15.28 -8.09 11.12
N LEU A 111 -14.92 -8.14 9.84
CA LEU A 111 -15.60 -7.36 8.80
C LEU A 111 -16.85 -8.12 8.32
N ASP A 112 -17.83 -7.40 7.81
CA ASP A 112 -19.09 -7.96 7.34
C ASP A 112 -19.32 -7.58 5.87
N PRO A 113 -19.27 -8.55 4.92
CA PRO A 113 -18.80 -9.93 5.12
C PRO A 113 -17.28 -9.98 5.25
N PRO A 114 -16.71 -11.03 5.85
CA PRO A 114 -15.25 -11.15 5.88
C PRO A 114 -14.70 -11.29 4.47
N PRO A 115 -13.50 -10.71 4.20
CA PRO A 115 -12.83 -10.98 2.93
C PRO A 115 -12.58 -12.48 2.75
N PRO A 116 -12.53 -12.96 1.49
CA PRO A 116 -12.61 -14.39 1.21
C PRO A 116 -11.35 -15.20 1.50
N GLY A 117 -10.18 -14.55 1.54
CA GLY A 117 -8.93 -15.29 1.67
C GLY A 117 -8.63 -15.67 3.10
N ALA A 118 -8.43 -16.96 3.34
CA ALA A 118 -8.11 -17.46 4.68
C ALA A 118 -6.68 -17.14 5.06
N SER A 119 -6.42 -17.05 6.37
CA SER A 119 -5.09 -16.85 6.91
C SER A 119 -4.89 -17.79 8.09
N ARG A 120 -3.62 -18.10 8.39
CA ARG A 120 -3.27 -18.84 9.59
C ARG A 120 -3.40 -18.01 10.84
N GLN A 121 -3.39 -16.68 10.70
CA GLN A 121 -3.58 -15.78 11.83
C GLN A 121 -5.07 -15.60 12.06
N LYS A 122 -5.47 -15.63 13.32
CA LYS A 122 -6.86 -15.73 13.73
C LYS A 122 -7.78 -14.69 13.08
N ASP A 123 -7.38 -13.43 13.10
CA ASP A 123 -8.26 -12.34 12.66
C ASP A 123 -7.95 -11.84 11.26
N VAL A 124 -6.86 -12.28 10.66
CA VAL A 124 -6.43 -11.79 9.35
C VAL A 124 -7.23 -12.46 8.25
N ARG A 125 -7.68 -11.66 7.27
CA ARG A 125 -8.29 -12.19 6.06
C ARG A 125 -7.72 -11.44 4.87
N TYR A 126 -7.69 -12.11 3.72
CA TYR A 126 -7.04 -11.59 2.51
C TYR A 126 -8.03 -11.37 1.38
N LEU A 127 -7.70 -10.38 0.56
CA LEU A 127 -8.29 -10.22 -0.76
C LEU A 127 -7.16 -10.32 -1.77
N ASP A 128 -7.21 -11.31 -2.67
CA ASP A 128 -6.24 -11.46 -3.74
C ASP A 128 -6.85 -10.91 -5.02
N ILE A 129 -6.15 -9.95 -5.66
CA ILE A 129 -6.64 -9.30 -6.87
C ILE A 129 -5.74 -9.72 -8.03
N ARG A 130 -6.31 -10.39 -9.02
CA ARG A 130 -5.60 -10.86 -10.22
C ARG A 130 -5.82 -9.89 -11.37
N GLU A 131 -5.06 -10.07 -12.44
CA GLU A 131 -5.03 -9.13 -13.55
C GLU A 131 -6.40 -8.84 -14.15
N ASP A 132 -7.21 -9.88 -14.33
CA ASP A 132 -8.51 -9.75 -14.98
C ASP A 132 -9.66 -9.57 -14.01
N ASP A 133 -9.36 -9.43 -12.72
CA ASP A 133 -10.40 -9.24 -11.72
C ASP A 133 -10.93 -7.82 -11.76
N ASP A 134 -12.25 -7.69 -11.65
CA ASP A 134 -12.86 -6.40 -11.40
C ASP A 134 -12.86 -6.15 -9.90
N ILE A 135 -12.39 -4.98 -9.49
CA ILE A 135 -12.46 -4.60 -8.08
C ILE A 135 -13.87 -4.13 -7.78
N ASP A 136 -14.52 -4.81 -6.84
CA ASP A 136 -15.79 -4.33 -6.30
C ASP A 136 -15.46 -3.16 -5.36
N GLU A 137 -15.46 -1.94 -5.92
CA GLU A 137 -15.01 -0.77 -5.16
C GLU A 137 -15.95 -0.44 -4.01
N ALA A 138 -17.24 -0.68 -4.17
CA ALA A 138 -18.20 -0.44 -3.08
C ALA A 138 -17.93 -1.38 -1.90
N GLN A 139 -17.67 -2.65 -2.19
CA GLN A 139 -17.33 -3.62 -1.15
C GLN A 139 -15.98 -3.28 -0.50
N PHE A 140 -15.00 -2.93 -1.31
CA PHE A 140 -13.68 -2.58 -0.77
C PHE A 140 -13.77 -1.34 0.13
N THR A 141 -14.51 -0.33 -0.31
CA THR A 141 -14.74 0.88 0.49
C THR A 141 -15.41 0.53 1.83
N ALA A 142 -16.41 -0.34 1.80
CA ALA A 142 -17.10 -0.76 3.01
C ALA A 142 -16.15 -1.47 3.98
N TRP A 143 -15.28 -2.34 3.46
CA TRP A 143 -14.28 -3.02 4.29
C TRP A 143 -13.29 -2.03 4.91
N VAL A 144 -12.81 -1.07 4.12
CA VAL A 144 -11.88 -0.06 4.62
C VAL A 144 -12.52 0.77 5.72
N GLU A 145 -13.76 1.18 5.51
CA GLU A 145 -14.50 1.97 6.50
C GLU A 145 -14.65 1.19 7.80
N GLN A 146 -15.07 -0.06 7.72
CA GLN A 146 -15.23 -0.91 8.91
C GLN A 146 -13.88 -1.12 9.60
N ALA A 147 -12.84 -1.45 8.83
CA ALA A 147 -11.52 -1.74 9.37
C ALA A 147 -10.93 -0.53 10.10
N SER A 148 -11.17 0.67 9.58
CA SER A 148 -10.64 1.90 10.17
C SER A 148 -11.21 2.19 11.55
N ARG A 149 -12.31 1.55 11.92
CA ARG A 149 -12.96 1.73 13.23
C ARG A 149 -12.52 0.68 14.24
N LEU A 150 -11.75 -0.30 13.82
CA LEU A 150 -11.27 -1.37 14.70
C LEU A 150 -9.88 -1.06 15.21
N LEU A 151 -9.55 -1.62 16.38
CA LEU A 151 -8.19 -1.56 16.87
C LEU A 151 -7.32 -2.42 15.95
N GLY A 152 -6.28 -1.83 15.39
CA GLY A 152 -5.40 -2.53 14.45
C GLY A 152 -4.26 -3.28 15.12
N ASP A 153 -3.31 -3.70 14.29
CA ASP A 153 -2.09 -4.36 14.77
C ASP A 153 -0.97 -3.34 14.94
N TRP A 154 -0.18 -3.56 15.97
CA TRP A 154 1.03 -2.78 16.23
C TRP A 154 2.24 -3.59 15.75
N MET A 155 2.98 -3.03 14.79
CA MET A 155 4.18 -3.70 14.27
C MET A 155 5.33 -2.72 14.12
#